data_2eb9c163bc92eb76dd823e601416f3d9
#
_entry.id   2eb9c163bc92eb76dd823e601416f3d9
#
_cell.length_a   1.000
_cell.length_b   1.000
_cell.length_c   1.000
_cell.angle_alpha   90.00
_cell.angle_beta   90.00
_cell.angle_gamma   90.00
#
_symmetry.space_group_name_H-M   'P 1'
#
loop_
_entity.id
_entity.type
_entity.pdbx_description
1 polymer ?
#
loop_
_entity_poly.entity_id
_entity_poly.type
_entity_poly.pdbx_seq_one_letter_code
_entity_poly.pdbx_strand_id
1 'polypeptide(L)'
;MRLSCVLLCLGIFASSGSLVAQTWNRHTIDSSNRVAGKRGADGVRLLDVNHDGRLDITTGWEEGGAVVIYLNPGPEKAREAWPSVTVGSVRGVEDAVPVDLDGDGSIDVVSCAEGKINEVFVHWAPESEDSFLLQKAWKTQSFPESKGRRWMFALPMDVNSDGKVDLVVGSKNNEAIIGWLENPKNSRDTAAWKLHPLAQASWIMSIQSVDLDGDNHSDILYSDRFGKQAGIYWLKNPGQTSTTWKRQLIGAKDKQVMFLTTGKLSPTDKVPTIVCATLDGELVCCKADKGNAWKETTLPLPFGLKAGKGVAIADINGDHRPDLVTTSESQREKDDMVAVSWKENSSTGWIDHAISDRRGRKFDRIEMLDLDGDGDLDLITCEEVHDLGVFWYENPSR
;
A
#
# COMPACT_ATOMS: atom_id res chain seq x y z
N MET A 1 41.46 -17.88 69.98
CA MET A 1 41.25 -18.34 68.63
C MET A 1 40.03 -17.58 68.04
N ARG A 2 40.25 -16.59 67.22
CA ARG A 2 39.17 -15.84 66.49
C ARG A 2 39.18 -16.30 65.05
N LEU A 3 38.13 -16.94 64.60
CA LEU A 3 37.90 -17.28 63.21
C LEU A 3 37.31 -16.02 62.47
N SER A 4 38.08 -15.55 61.49
CA SER A 4 37.60 -14.54 60.56
C SER A 4 36.93 -15.21 59.35
N CYS A 5 35.65 -15.00 59.14
CA CYS A 5 34.95 -15.35 57.90
C CYS A 5 35.22 -14.27 56.85
N VAL A 6 35.86 -14.67 55.76
CA VAL A 6 35.98 -13.84 54.54
C VAL A 6 34.76 -14.11 53.66
N LEU A 7 33.89 -13.10 53.48
CA LEU A 7 32.81 -13.14 52.52
C LEU A 7 33.38 -12.78 51.13
N LEU A 8 33.34 -13.75 50.23
CA LEU A 8 33.67 -13.52 48.80
C LEU A 8 32.40 -13.01 48.10
N CYS A 9 32.33 -11.71 47.82
CA CYS A 9 31.31 -11.15 46.93
C CYS A 9 31.68 -11.45 45.48
N LEU A 10 30.99 -12.40 44.83
CA LEU A 10 30.99 -12.55 43.37
C LEU A 10 30.15 -11.41 42.77
N GLY A 11 30.82 -10.43 42.20
CA GLY A 11 30.18 -9.41 41.36
C GLY A 11 29.77 -10.02 40.02
N ILE A 12 28.49 -10.19 39.78
CA ILE A 12 27.95 -10.48 38.44
C ILE A 12 28.05 -9.19 37.64
N PHE A 13 29.06 -9.11 36.76
CA PHE A 13 29.09 -8.09 35.72
C PHE A 13 28.02 -8.46 34.67
N ALA A 14 26.86 -7.85 34.75
CA ALA A 14 25.94 -7.81 33.63
C ALA A 14 26.63 -6.94 32.56
N SER A 15 27.10 -7.56 31.50
CA SER A 15 27.51 -6.85 30.29
C SER A 15 26.25 -6.26 29.68
N SER A 16 26.08 -4.95 29.88
CA SER A 16 25.16 -4.18 29.05
C SER A 16 25.76 -4.12 27.64
N GLY A 17 25.46 -5.14 26.83
CA GLY A 17 25.63 -5.06 25.39
C GLY A 17 24.76 -3.90 24.92
N SER A 18 25.37 -2.81 24.50
CA SER A 18 24.66 -1.82 23.68
C SER A 18 24.19 -2.58 22.45
N LEU A 19 22.88 -2.78 22.33
CA LEU A 19 22.27 -3.11 21.06
C LEU A 19 22.64 -1.96 20.10
N VAL A 20 23.61 -2.22 19.24
CA VAL A 20 23.84 -1.38 18.08
C VAL A 20 22.56 -1.52 17.28
N ALA A 21 21.80 -0.44 17.18
CA ALA A 21 20.60 -0.42 16.31
C ALA A 21 21.08 -0.83 14.92
N GLN A 22 20.57 -1.95 14.42
CA GLN A 22 20.85 -2.40 13.06
C GLN A 22 20.33 -1.32 12.11
N THR A 23 21.17 -0.89 11.19
CA THR A 23 20.83 0.20 10.26
C THR A 23 20.30 -0.42 8.99
N TRP A 24 19.07 -0.08 8.63
CA TRP A 24 18.49 -0.43 7.35
C TRP A 24 19.15 0.37 6.22
N ASN A 25 19.70 -0.32 5.24
CA ASN A 25 20.31 0.32 4.08
C ASN A 25 19.24 0.67 3.05
N ARG A 26 19.25 1.90 2.55
CA ARG A 26 18.34 2.32 1.49
C ARG A 26 18.97 2.13 0.12
N HIS A 27 18.28 1.41 -0.76
CA HIS A 27 18.66 1.19 -2.16
C HIS A 27 17.65 1.87 -3.08
N THR A 28 18.14 2.75 -3.96
CA THR A 28 17.28 3.50 -4.89
C THR A 28 17.05 2.67 -6.15
N ILE A 29 15.77 2.39 -6.47
CA ILE A 29 15.36 1.75 -7.71
C ILE A 29 15.32 2.80 -8.82
N ASP A 30 14.66 3.95 -8.57
CA ASP A 30 14.61 5.07 -9.50
C ASP A 30 14.48 6.38 -8.71
N SER A 31 15.23 7.39 -9.14
CA SER A 31 15.19 8.73 -8.55
C SER A 31 14.43 9.69 -9.44
N SER A 32 13.99 10.80 -8.86
CA SER A 32 13.34 11.87 -9.62
C SER A 32 14.16 12.31 -10.85
N ASN A 33 13.47 12.40 -11.97
CA ASN A 33 13.99 12.94 -13.22
C ASN A 33 12.93 13.78 -13.94
N ARG A 34 13.00 15.10 -13.80
CA ARG A 34 12.01 16.04 -14.35
C ARG A 34 11.88 15.96 -15.87
N VAL A 35 12.96 15.68 -16.58
CA VAL A 35 12.95 15.58 -18.04
C VAL A 35 12.18 14.34 -18.49
N ALA A 36 12.31 13.23 -17.74
CA ALA A 36 11.58 12.00 -17.99
C ALA A 36 10.14 11.99 -17.40
N GLY A 37 9.68 13.10 -16.83
CA GLY A 37 8.36 13.16 -16.17
C GLY A 37 8.29 12.41 -14.84
N LYS A 38 9.43 12.13 -14.21
CA LYS A 38 9.53 11.42 -12.93
C LYS A 38 9.72 12.43 -11.79
N ARG A 39 8.61 12.89 -11.22
CA ARG A 39 8.56 13.77 -10.05
C ARG A 39 7.30 13.48 -9.25
N GLY A 40 7.43 13.42 -7.91
CA GLY A 40 6.34 13.09 -7.02
C GLY A 40 5.93 11.62 -7.21
N ALA A 41 6.78 10.66 -6.79
CA ALA A 41 6.43 9.24 -6.83
C ALA A 41 5.31 8.98 -5.81
N ASP A 42 4.15 8.50 -6.27
CA ASP A 42 2.97 8.25 -5.45
C ASP A 42 2.50 6.81 -5.59
N GLY A 43 2.64 6.07 -4.50
CA GLY A 43 2.34 4.65 -4.41
C GLY A 43 3.32 3.71 -5.12
N VAL A 44 3.32 2.48 -4.65
CA VAL A 44 3.99 1.33 -5.26
C VAL A 44 3.01 0.16 -5.27
N ARG A 45 3.00 -0.63 -6.37
CA ARG A 45 2.18 -1.83 -6.51
C ARG A 45 3.04 -2.96 -7.02
N LEU A 46 2.77 -4.19 -6.56
CA LEU A 46 3.52 -5.38 -6.94
C LEU A 46 2.68 -6.32 -7.79
N LEU A 47 3.25 -6.80 -8.89
CA LEU A 47 2.77 -7.93 -9.68
C LEU A 47 3.94 -8.46 -10.51
N ASP A 48 3.98 -9.76 -10.80
CA ASP A 48 4.87 -10.35 -11.80
C ASP A 48 4.34 -9.97 -13.19
N VAL A 49 4.87 -8.88 -13.78
CA VAL A 49 4.33 -8.32 -15.04
C VAL A 49 4.94 -8.93 -16.29
N ASN A 50 6.04 -9.65 -16.16
CA ASN A 50 6.75 -10.29 -17.25
C ASN A 50 6.77 -11.83 -17.15
N HIS A 51 6.07 -12.39 -16.17
CA HIS A 51 5.93 -13.83 -15.92
C HIS A 51 7.26 -14.57 -15.67
N ASP A 52 8.23 -13.86 -15.04
CA ASP A 52 9.53 -14.45 -14.71
C ASP A 52 9.59 -15.05 -13.29
N GLY A 53 8.49 -14.99 -12.57
CA GLY A 53 8.31 -15.51 -11.20
C GLY A 53 8.73 -14.54 -10.11
N ARG A 54 9.10 -13.31 -10.44
CA ARG A 54 9.46 -12.25 -9.49
C ARG A 54 8.41 -11.14 -9.53
N LEU A 55 8.13 -10.57 -8.38
CA LEU A 55 7.23 -9.42 -8.31
C LEU A 55 7.97 -8.15 -8.75
N ASP A 56 7.38 -7.48 -9.72
CA ASP A 56 7.82 -6.20 -10.29
C ASP A 56 7.07 -5.04 -9.62
N ILE A 57 7.52 -3.82 -9.83
CA ILE A 57 6.93 -2.63 -9.25
C ILE A 57 6.29 -1.76 -10.33
N THR A 58 5.07 -1.26 -10.08
CA THR A 58 4.48 -0.14 -10.82
C THR A 58 4.34 1.08 -9.92
N THR A 59 4.54 2.27 -10.50
CA THR A 59 4.46 3.55 -9.76
C THR A 59 3.91 4.64 -10.67
N GLY A 60 3.02 5.49 -10.10
CA GLY A 60 2.66 6.79 -10.64
C GLY A 60 3.66 7.87 -10.22
N TRP A 61 3.94 8.82 -11.10
CA TRP A 61 4.70 10.03 -10.77
C TRP A 61 3.77 11.24 -10.90
N GLU A 62 3.08 11.56 -9.82
CA GLU A 62 1.95 12.52 -9.78
C GLU A 62 2.25 13.84 -10.45
N GLU A 63 3.29 14.54 -10.01
CA GLU A 63 3.64 15.87 -10.52
C GLU A 63 4.27 15.81 -11.92
N GLY A 64 5.05 14.79 -12.21
CA GLY A 64 5.73 14.61 -13.49
C GLY A 64 4.85 14.02 -14.57
N GLY A 65 3.97 13.11 -14.19
CA GLY A 65 2.99 12.46 -15.05
C GLY A 65 3.47 11.17 -15.71
N ALA A 66 4.61 10.60 -15.32
CA ALA A 66 5.03 9.29 -15.82
C ALA A 66 4.30 8.17 -15.08
N VAL A 67 3.90 7.13 -15.79
CA VAL A 67 3.46 5.83 -15.25
C VAL A 67 4.52 4.81 -15.63
N VAL A 68 5.14 4.16 -14.65
CA VAL A 68 6.37 3.38 -14.87
C VAL A 68 6.26 1.99 -14.28
N ILE A 69 6.77 1.00 -15.02
CA ILE A 69 7.04 -0.35 -14.54
C ILE A 69 8.55 -0.50 -14.33
N TYR A 70 8.94 -1.12 -13.22
CA TYR A 70 10.32 -1.51 -12.89
C TYR A 70 10.38 -3.03 -12.77
N LEU A 71 11.18 -3.68 -13.62
CA LEU A 71 11.36 -5.12 -13.61
C LEU A 71 12.37 -5.53 -12.55
N ASN A 72 11.97 -6.43 -11.66
CA ASN A 72 12.81 -6.96 -10.61
C ASN A 72 13.97 -7.78 -11.19
N PRO A 73 15.22 -7.32 -11.08
CA PRO A 73 16.36 -8.01 -11.71
C PRO A 73 16.82 -9.27 -10.95
N GLY A 74 16.14 -9.61 -9.86
CA GLY A 74 16.48 -10.70 -8.96
C GLY A 74 17.49 -10.33 -7.87
N PRO A 75 17.65 -11.21 -6.86
CA PRO A 75 18.32 -10.90 -5.60
C PRO A 75 19.77 -10.46 -5.76
N GLU A 76 20.51 -11.04 -6.68
CA GLU A 76 21.92 -10.68 -6.93
C GLU A 76 22.09 -9.24 -7.44
N LYS A 77 21.04 -8.67 -8.06
CA LYS A 77 21.06 -7.35 -8.70
C LYS A 77 20.03 -6.37 -8.12
N ALA A 78 19.33 -6.75 -7.06
CA ALA A 78 18.29 -5.93 -6.45
C ALA A 78 18.81 -4.54 -6.02
N ARG A 79 20.10 -4.44 -5.68
CA ARG A 79 20.79 -3.21 -5.28
C ARG A 79 21.27 -2.35 -6.46
N GLU A 80 21.13 -2.83 -7.69
CA GLU A 80 21.48 -2.10 -8.92
C GLU A 80 20.27 -1.31 -9.46
N ALA A 81 20.46 -0.57 -10.55
CA ALA A 81 19.34 0.08 -11.25
C ALA A 81 18.46 -0.96 -11.95
N TRP A 82 17.15 -0.87 -11.74
CA TRP A 82 16.21 -1.81 -12.33
C TRP A 82 15.88 -1.45 -13.79
N PRO A 83 15.75 -2.43 -14.70
CA PRO A 83 15.17 -2.20 -16.01
C PRO A 83 13.76 -1.62 -15.87
N SER A 84 13.43 -0.60 -16.67
CA SER A 84 12.14 0.07 -16.52
C SER A 84 11.57 0.54 -17.85
N VAL A 85 10.25 0.70 -17.89
CA VAL A 85 9.54 1.29 -19.03
C VAL A 85 8.49 2.28 -18.54
N THR A 86 8.43 3.45 -19.20
CA THR A 86 7.31 4.38 -19.04
C THR A 86 6.17 3.90 -19.94
N VAL A 87 5.08 3.43 -19.34
CA VAL A 87 3.92 2.86 -20.05
C VAL A 87 2.89 3.92 -20.43
N GLY A 88 2.92 5.07 -19.74
CA GLY A 88 1.99 6.17 -19.97
C GLY A 88 2.52 7.51 -19.52
N SER A 89 1.85 8.57 -19.98
CA SER A 89 2.11 9.96 -19.59
C SER A 89 0.80 10.61 -19.19
N VAL A 90 0.49 10.59 -17.90
CA VAL A 90 -0.74 11.14 -17.32
C VAL A 90 -0.38 11.93 -16.06
N ARG A 91 -0.69 13.24 -16.03
CA ARG A 91 -0.43 14.08 -14.86
C ARG A 91 -1.47 13.90 -13.77
N GLY A 92 -1.03 14.03 -12.52
CA GLY A 92 -1.91 13.85 -11.36
C GLY A 92 -2.25 12.39 -11.13
N VAL A 93 -1.32 11.47 -11.42
CA VAL A 93 -1.49 10.04 -11.17
C VAL A 93 -1.29 9.75 -9.69
N GLU A 94 -2.35 9.28 -9.03
CA GLU A 94 -2.37 8.90 -7.62
C GLU A 94 -2.15 7.38 -7.42
N ASP A 95 -2.39 6.56 -8.46
CA ASP A 95 -2.23 5.11 -8.40
C ASP A 95 -1.88 4.55 -9.78
N ALA A 96 -1.05 3.50 -9.82
CA ALA A 96 -0.69 2.77 -11.03
C ALA A 96 -0.78 1.26 -10.75
N VAL A 97 -1.86 0.62 -11.21
CA VAL A 97 -2.24 -0.74 -10.86
C VAL A 97 -1.97 -1.70 -12.01
N PRO A 98 -1.07 -2.68 -11.86
CA PRO A 98 -0.83 -3.70 -12.86
C PRO A 98 -1.96 -4.73 -12.86
N VAL A 99 -2.46 -5.12 -14.04
CA VAL A 99 -3.56 -6.07 -14.18
C VAL A 99 -3.65 -6.59 -15.62
N ASP A 100 -3.94 -7.87 -15.81
CA ASP A 100 -4.42 -8.39 -17.11
C ASP A 100 -5.92 -8.02 -17.24
N LEU A 101 -6.19 -6.88 -17.91
CA LEU A 101 -7.54 -6.30 -17.91
C LEU A 101 -8.43 -6.86 -19.02
N ASP A 102 -7.86 -7.33 -20.12
CA ASP A 102 -8.60 -7.88 -21.24
C ASP A 102 -8.52 -9.40 -21.37
N GLY A 103 -7.73 -10.06 -20.50
CA GLY A 103 -7.61 -11.50 -20.42
C GLY A 103 -6.72 -12.10 -21.53
N ASP A 104 -5.82 -11.30 -22.12
CA ASP A 104 -4.91 -11.75 -23.17
C ASP A 104 -3.59 -12.35 -22.63
N GLY A 105 -3.37 -12.26 -21.31
CA GLY A 105 -2.19 -12.75 -20.61
C GLY A 105 -1.08 -11.71 -20.49
N SER A 106 -1.17 -10.56 -21.15
CA SER A 106 -0.22 -9.47 -20.99
C SER A 106 -0.68 -8.54 -19.87
N ILE A 107 0.24 -8.08 -19.03
CA ILE A 107 -0.14 -7.23 -17.90
C ILE A 107 -0.19 -5.77 -18.33
N ASP A 108 -1.40 -5.22 -18.31
CA ASP A 108 -1.69 -3.81 -18.52
C ASP A 108 -1.44 -3.00 -17.24
N VAL A 109 -1.53 -1.67 -17.33
CA VAL A 109 -1.51 -0.79 -16.16
C VAL A 109 -2.73 0.14 -16.18
N VAL A 110 -3.47 0.17 -15.08
CA VAL A 110 -4.54 1.14 -14.86
C VAL A 110 -4.01 2.28 -14.01
N SER A 111 -4.23 3.54 -14.41
CA SER A 111 -3.85 4.70 -13.62
C SER A 111 -5.04 5.58 -13.26
N CYS A 112 -5.09 6.00 -12.00
CA CYS A 112 -6.09 6.93 -11.48
C CYS A 112 -5.50 8.34 -11.47
N ALA A 113 -6.21 9.31 -12.07
CA ALA A 113 -5.71 10.66 -12.17
C ALA A 113 -6.65 11.71 -11.59
N GLU A 114 -6.05 12.68 -10.92
CA GLU A 114 -6.73 13.84 -10.35
C GLU A 114 -6.33 15.16 -11.02
N GLY A 115 -6.56 16.26 -10.32
CA GLY A 115 -6.12 17.61 -10.69
C GLY A 115 -6.96 18.21 -11.82
N LYS A 116 -6.38 18.35 -13.00
CA LYS A 116 -7.07 18.88 -14.19
C LYS A 116 -7.61 17.79 -15.11
N ILE A 117 -7.09 16.58 -14.97
CA ILE A 117 -7.40 15.44 -15.85
C ILE A 117 -8.69 14.76 -15.38
N ASN A 118 -8.72 14.32 -14.11
CA ASN A 118 -9.92 13.74 -13.48
C ASN A 118 -10.54 12.58 -14.28
N GLU A 119 -9.71 11.61 -14.64
CA GLU A 119 -10.12 10.40 -15.38
C GLU A 119 -9.32 9.19 -14.92
N VAL A 120 -9.82 7.99 -15.16
CA VAL A 120 -9.10 6.71 -15.05
C VAL A 120 -8.62 6.34 -16.46
N PHE A 121 -7.40 5.84 -16.54
CA PHE A 121 -6.76 5.42 -17.79
C PHE A 121 -6.35 3.96 -17.71
N VAL A 122 -6.24 3.34 -18.88
CA VAL A 122 -5.54 2.08 -19.08
C VAL A 122 -4.38 2.30 -20.06
N HIS A 123 -3.27 1.69 -19.74
CA HIS A 123 -2.08 1.59 -20.58
C HIS A 123 -1.97 0.14 -21.02
N TRP A 124 -2.45 -0.14 -22.23
CA TRP A 124 -2.47 -1.47 -22.81
C TRP A 124 -1.06 -1.96 -23.13
N ALA A 125 -0.74 -3.13 -22.61
CA ALA A 125 0.53 -3.78 -22.91
C ALA A 125 0.64 -4.17 -24.40
N PRO A 126 1.86 -4.22 -24.95
CA PRO A 126 2.07 -4.76 -26.27
C PRO A 126 1.95 -6.31 -26.26
N GLU A 127 1.41 -6.88 -27.35
CA GLU A 127 1.26 -8.33 -27.50
C GLU A 127 2.60 -9.09 -27.56
N SER A 128 3.69 -8.40 -27.90
CA SER A 128 5.02 -8.99 -28.03
C SER A 128 5.90 -8.65 -26.84
N GLU A 129 6.43 -9.66 -26.15
CA GLU A 129 7.38 -9.51 -25.05
C GLU A 129 8.63 -8.70 -25.45
N ASP A 130 9.13 -8.86 -26.69
CA ASP A 130 10.26 -8.08 -27.22
C ASP A 130 9.99 -6.57 -27.24
N SER A 131 8.71 -6.19 -27.24
CA SER A 131 8.27 -4.80 -27.29
C SER A 131 7.92 -4.24 -25.91
N PHE A 132 7.93 -5.08 -24.85
CA PHE A 132 7.48 -4.69 -23.50
C PHE A 132 8.23 -3.46 -22.97
N LEU A 133 9.56 -3.43 -23.11
CA LEU A 133 10.39 -2.30 -22.67
C LEU A 133 10.40 -1.10 -23.64
N LEU A 134 9.63 -1.14 -24.72
CA LEU A 134 9.52 -0.05 -25.68
C LEU A 134 8.30 0.84 -25.35
N GLN A 135 8.51 2.00 -24.76
CA GLN A 135 7.44 2.96 -24.42
C GLN A 135 6.43 3.19 -25.57
N LYS A 136 6.92 3.31 -26.82
CA LYS A 136 6.06 3.54 -27.99
C LYS A 136 5.12 2.38 -28.34
N ALA A 137 5.34 1.19 -27.79
CA ALA A 137 4.50 0.02 -28.02
C ALA A 137 3.25 0.01 -27.12
N TRP A 138 3.30 0.72 -26.00
CA TRP A 138 2.18 0.88 -25.08
C TRP A 138 1.15 1.87 -25.62
N LYS A 139 -0.13 1.59 -25.37
CA LYS A 139 -1.26 2.42 -25.85
C LYS A 139 -2.10 2.90 -24.68
N THR A 140 -2.15 4.20 -24.44
CA THR A 140 -2.97 4.82 -23.38
C THR A 140 -4.35 5.16 -23.89
N GLN A 141 -5.40 4.78 -23.15
CA GLN A 141 -6.78 5.17 -23.37
C GLN A 141 -7.43 5.56 -22.05
N SER A 142 -8.39 6.50 -22.05
CA SER A 142 -9.19 6.80 -20.86
C SER A 142 -10.51 6.02 -20.88
N PHE A 143 -11.11 5.88 -19.70
CA PHE A 143 -12.47 5.40 -19.56
C PHE A 143 -13.43 6.60 -19.52
N PRO A 144 -14.20 6.91 -20.59
CA PRO A 144 -15.03 8.11 -20.66
C PRO A 144 -16.03 8.27 -19.51
N GLU A 145 -16.56 7.16 -19.00
CA GLU A 145 -17.47 7.13 -17.85
C GLU A 145 -16.83 7.60 -16.53
N SER A 146 -15.52 7.59 -16.44
CA SER A 146 -14.78 8.07 -15.27
C SER A 146 -14.58 9.59 -15.24
N LYS A 147 -14.88 10.29 -16.33
CA LYS A 147 -14.57 11.70 -16.48
C LYS A 147 -15.20 12.61 -15.43
N GLY A 148 -14.40 13.54 -14.92
CA GLY A 148 -14.87 14.65 -14.07
C GLY A 148 -14.74 14.39 -12.56
N ARG A 149 -14.23 13.23 -12.13
CA ARG A 149 -13.93 12.95 -10.72
C ARG A 149 -12.43 12.84 -10.48
N ARG A 150 -11.98 13.24 -9.30
CA ARG A 150 -10.60 13.10 -8.86
C ARG A 150 -10.39 11.68 -8.33
N TRP A 151 -9.88 10.82 -9.18
CA TRP A 151 -9.67 9.42 -8.85
C TRP A 151 -8.37 9.21 -8.08
N MET A 152 -8.49 8.45 -6.98
CA MET A 152 -7.39 8.14 -6.09
C MET A 152 -6.82 6.75 -6.35
N PHE A 153 -7.69 5.74 -6.30
CA PHE A 153 -7.25 4.34 -6.31
C PHE A 153 -8.17 3.48 -7.17
N ALA A 154 -7.57 2.43 -7.76
CA ALA A 154 -8.28 1.34 -8.39
C ALA A 154 -7.91 0.00 -7.74
N LEU A 155 -8.87 -0.93 -7.78
CA LEU A 155 -8.71 -2.31 -7.35
C LEU A 155 -9.30 -3.23 -8.41
N PRO A 156 -8.49 -4.06 -9.11
CA PRO A 156 -9.00 -5.09 -10.01
C PRO A 156 -9.78 -6.16 -9.21
N MET A 157 -10.99 -6.46 -9.65
CA MET A 157 -11.86 -7.43 -8.98
C MET A 157 -13.00 -7.84 -9.93
N ASP A 158 -13.35 -9.13 -10.00
CA ASP A 158 -14.59 -9.57 -10.65
C ASP A 158 -15.76 -9.27 -9.69
N VAL A 159 -16.40 -8.11 -9.91
CA VAL A 159 -17.42 -7.57 -8.99
C VAL A 159 -18.78 -8.25 -9.17
N ASN A 160 -19.11 -8.65 -10.40
CA ASN A 160 -20.42 -9.20 -10.77
C ASN A 160 -20.39 -10.73 -10.98
N SER A 161 -19.23 -11.37 -10.80
CA SER A 161 -18.98 -12.81 -10.98
C SER A 161 -19.28 -13.29 -12.41
N ASP A 162 -18.93 -12.48 -13.42
CA ASP A 162 -19.05 -12.83 -14.83
C ASP A 162 -17.77 -13.43 -15.43
N GLY A 163 -16.72 -13.52 -14.63
CA GLY A 163 -15.42 -14.09 -14.99
C GLY A 163 -14.46 -13.08 -15.62
N LYS A 164 -14.81 -11.79 -15.64
CA LYS A 164 -13.93 -10.74 -16.12
C LYS A 164 -13.47 -9.85 -14.96
N VAL A 165 -12.33 -9.23 -15.16
CA VAL A 165 -11.81 -8.27 -14.19
C VAL A 165 -12.48 -6.91 -14.43
N ASP A 166 -13.24 -6.45 -13.43
CA ASP A 166 -13.75 -5.10 -13.32
C ASP A 166 -12.76 -4.22 -12.54
N LEU A 167 -13.05 -2.92 -12.43
CA LEU A 167 -12.24 -1.99 -11.65
C LEU A 167 -13.09 -1.34 -10.56
N VAL A 168 -12.87 -1.68 -9.30
CA VAL A 168 -13.38 -0.89 -8.18
C VAL A 168 -12.56 0.38 -8.09
N VAL A 169 -13.22 1.55 -8.06
CA VAL A 169 -12.56 2.86 -8.11
C VAL A 169 -13.04 3.77 -6.99
N GLY A 170 -12.10 4.49 -6.39
CA GLY A 170 -12.37 5.45 -5.33
C GLY A 170 -11.90 6.85 -5.69
N SER A 171 -12.70 7.87 -5.35
CA SER A 171 -12.42 9.26 -5.67
C SER A 171 -12.38 10.16 -4.43
N LYS A 172 -12.02 11.44 -4.62
CA LYS A 172 -11.94 12.43 -3.54
C LYS A 172 -12.69 13.73 -3.87
N ASN A 173 -12.96 14.52 -2.82
CA ASN A 173 -13.58 15.84 -2.84
C ASN A 173 -15.07 15.82 -3.24
N ASN A 174 -15.55 16.93 -3.85
CA ASN A 174 -16.96 17.07 -4.21
C ASN A 174 -17.42 15.91 -5.11
N GLU A 175 -18.60 15.36 -4.79
CA GLU A 175 -19.19 14.23 -5.50
C GLU A 175 -18.33 12.96 -5.50
N ALA A 176 -17.44 12.82 -4.48
CA ALA A 176 -16.64 11.63 -4.33
C ALA A 176 -17.52 10.38 -4.11
N ILE A 177 -17.09 9.29 -4.73
CA ILE A 177 -17.72 7.98 -4.62
C ILE A 177 -16.69 6.89 -4.43
N ILE A 178 -17.13 5.76 -3.88
CA ILE A 178 -16.62 4.46 -4.23
C ILE A 178 -17.60 3.79 -5.17
N GLY A 179 -17.12 3.21 -6.25
CA GLY A 179 -17.93 2.57 -7.28
C GLY A 179 -17.08 1.57 -8.05
N TRP A 180 -17.60 1.04 -9.15
CA TRP A 180 -16.85 0.16 -10.02
C TRP A 180 -17.16 0.43 -11.49
N LEU A 181 -16.17 0.23 -12.33
CA LEU A 181 -16.29 0.26 -13.78
C LEU A 181 -16.46 -1.19 -14.25
N GLU A 182 -17.61 -1.48 -14.83
CA GLU A 182 -17.99 -2.79 -15.36
C GLU A 182 -17.26 -3.05 -16.68
N ASN A 183 -16.58 -4.19 -16.76
CA ASN A 183 -15.86 -4.63 -17.95
C ASN A 183 -16.82 -5.16 -19.01
N PRO A 184 -16.92 -4.53 -20.19
CA PRO A 184 -17.83 -4.96 -21.25
C PRO A 184 -17.35 -6.26 -21.92
N LYS A 185 -18.12 -6.75 -22.88
CA LYS A 185 -17.75 -7.94 -23.67
C LYS A 185 -16.40 -7.78 -24.39
N ASN A 186 -16.10 -6.58 -24.87
CA ASN A 186 -14.80 -6.22 -25.46
C ASN A 186 -14.12 -5.22 -24.52
N SER A 187 -13.19 -5.69 -23.70
CA SER A 187 -12.50 -4.88 -22.68
C SER A 187 -11.74 -3.70 -23.30
N ARG A 188 -11.24 -3.82 -24.53
CA ARG A 188 -10.51 -2.76 -25.24
C ARG A 188 -11.43 -1.65 -25.79
N ASP A 189 -12.77 -1.83 -25.76
CA ASP A 189 -13.73 -0.75 -26.01
C ASP A 189 -13.99 0.04 -24.73
N THR A 190 -13.08 0.94 -24.38
CA THR A 190 -13.17 1.75 -23.16
C THR A 190 -14.43 2.62 -23.08
N ALA A 191 -15.07 2.92 -24.20
CA ALA A 191 -16.33 3.67 -24.24
C ALA A 191 -17.55 2.82 -23.84
N ALA A 192 -17.42 1.49 -23.85
CA ALA A 192 -18.48 0.57 -23.45
C ALA A 192 -18.48 0.26 -21.94
N TRP A 193 -17.40 0.60 -21.22
CA TRP A 193 -17.33 0.46 -19.77
C TRP A 193 -18.35 1.35 -19.08
N LYS A 194 -18.96 0.86 -17.99
CA LYS A 194 -20.01 1.58 -17.27
C LYS A 194 -19.66 1.76 -15.81
N LEU A 195 -19.82 2.99 -15.31
CA LEU A 195 -19.59 3.31 -13.92
C LEU A 195 -20.85 3.04 -13.07
N HIS A 196 -20.72 2.20 -12.07
CA HIS A 196 -21.74 1.88 -11.08
C HIS A 196 -21.34 2.43 -9.71
N PRO A 197 -21.94 3.50 -9.20
CA PRO A 197 -21.69 3.98 -7.86
C PRO A 197 -22.19 2.99 -6.81
N LEU A 198 -21.36 2.69 -5.79
CA LEU A 198 -21.70 1.83 -4.65
C LEU A 198 -22.07 2.66 -3.42
N ALA A 199 -21.30 3.70 -3.13
CA ALA A 199 -21.56 4.61 -2.02
C ALA A 199 -20.97 6.00 -2.25
N GLN A 200 -21.56 7.01 -1.58
CA GLN A 200 -20.91 8.32 -1.48
C GLN A 200 -19.71 8.25 -0.56
N ALA A 201 -18.68 9.01 -0.90
CA ALA A 201 -17.44 9.15 -0.17
C ALA A 201 -17.06 10.63 -0.02
N SER A 202 -15.96 10.87 0.71
CA SER A 202 -15.35 12.20 0.82
C SER A 202 -13.93 12.22 0.25
N TRP A 203 -13.12 11.21 0.62
CA TRP A 203 -11.76 11.04 0.15
C TRP A 203 -11.28 9.62 0.41
N ILE A 204 -11.37 8.78 -0.59
CA ILE A 204 -10.91 7.39 -0.49
C ILE A 204 -9.38 7.37 -0.41
N MET A 205 -8.85 6.66 0.59
CA MET A 205 -7.40 6.54 0.81
C MET A 205 -6.88 5.11 0.64
N SER A 206 -7.75 4.11 0.71
CA SER A 206 -7.36 2.72 0.52
C SER A 206 -8.56 1.90 0.10
N ILE A 207 -8.33 0.92 -0.78
CA ILE A 207 -9.34 -0.06 -1.20
C ILE A 207 -8.66 -1.44 -1.20
N GLN A 208 -9.30 -2.43 -0.57
CA GLN A 208 -8.85 -3.82 -0.57
C GLN A 208 -10.01 -4.77 -0.86
N SER A 209 -9.70 -5.90 -1.50
CA SER A 209 -10.61 -7.01 -1.68
C SER A 209 -10.33 -8.05 -0.60
N VAL A 210 -11.36 -8.47 0.14
CA VAL A 210 -11.24 -9.42 1.23
C VAL A 210 -12.59 -10.07 1.50
N ASP A 211 -12.64 -11.37 1.68
CA ASP A 211 -13.83 -12.06 2.19
C ASP A 211 -13.85 -11.90 3.73
N LEU A 212 -14.64 -10.95 4.23
CA LEU A 212 -14.70 -10.62 5.65
C LEU A 212 -15.63 -11.51 6.46
N ASP A 213 -16.63 -12.11 5.86
CA ASP A 213 -17.60 -12.94 6.56
C ASP A 213 -17.56 -14.43 6.21
N GLY A 214 -16.64 -14.83 5.32
CA GLY A 214 -16.39 -16.23 4.99
C GLY A 214 -17.45 -16.84 4.06
N ASP A 215 -18.13 -16.02 3.26
CA ASP A 215 -19.16 -16.49 2.34
C ASP A 215 -18.62 -16.84 0.94
N ASN A 216 -17.29 -16.74 0.75
CA ASN A 216 -16.53 -16.95 -0.49
C ASN A 216 -16.82 -15.91 -1.61
N HIS A 217 -17.41 -14.79 -1.27
CA HIS A 217 -17.49 -13.63 -2.14
C HIS A 217 -16.53 -12.55 -1.63
N SER A 218 -15.68 -12.05 -2.51
CA SER A 218 -14.78 -10.96 -2.15
C SER A 218 -15.57 -9.69 -1.90
N ASP A 219 -15.42 -9.12 -0.70
CA ASP A 219 -15.99 -7.85 -0.29
C ASP A 219 -15.04 -6.71 -0.63
N ILE A 220 -15.53 -5.47 -0.48
CA ILE A 220 -14.72 -4.27 -0.59
C ILE A 220 -14.55 -3.66 0.79
N LEU A 221 -13.29 -3.57 1.23
CA LEU A 221 -12.88 -2.84 2.42
C LEU A 221 -12.20 -1.54 2.00
N TYR A 222 -12.59 -0.40 2.60
CA TYR A 222 -11.99 0.87 2.24
C TYR A 222 -11.90 1.87 3.39
N SER A 223 -10.98 2.82 3.29
CA SER A 223 -10.88 3.97 4.19
C SER A 223 -11.34 5.25 3.50
N ASP A 224 -12.14 6.05 4.20
CA ASP A 224 -12.60 7.37 3.77
C ASP A 224 -12.11 8.44 4.76
N ARG A 225 -11.30 9.38 4.27
CA ARG A 225 -10.46 10.24 5.11
C ARG A 225 -11.19 11.39 5.78
N PHE A 226 -12.21 11.99 5.14
CA PHE A 226 -12.73 13.26 5.59
C PHE A 226 -14.24 13.33 5.80
N GLY A 227 -14.63 14.38 6.57
CA GLY A 227 -16.01 14.81 6.72
C GLY A 227 -16.88 13.80 7.44
N LYS A 228 -18.16 13.81 7.13
CA LYS A 228 -19.16 12.93 7.73
C LYS A 228 -19.00 11.45 7.38
N GLN A 229 -18.16 11.17 6.38
CA GLN A 229 -17.87 9.82 5.90
C GLN A 229 -16.54 9.29 6.45
N ALA A 230 -15.83 10.06 7.29
CA ALA A 230 -14.54 9.63 7.82
C ALA A 230 -14.67 8.33 8.62
N GLY A 231 -13.84 7.32 8.25
CA GLY A 231 -13.86 6.00 8.88
C GLY A 231 -13.43 4.88 7.95
N ILE A 232 -13.46 3.65 8.49
CA ILE A 232 -13.20 2.40 7.77
C ILE A 232 -14.55 1.73 7.50
N TYR A 233 -14.75 1.33 6.25
CA TYR A 233 -16.01 0.77 5.79
C TYR A 233 -15.84 -0.57 5.10
N TRP A 234 -16.82 -1.41 5.30
CA TRP A 234 -17.05 -2.65 4.59
C TRP A 234 -18.26 -2.54 3.69
N LEU A 235 -18.09 -2.80 2.42
CA LEU A 235 -19.16 -3.05 1.46
C LEU A 235 -19.24 -4.57 1.24
N LYS A 236 -20.28 -5.17 1.83
CA LYS A 236 -20.52 -6.60 1.68
C LYS A 236 -21.00 -6.90 0.26
N ASN A 237 -20.30 -7.84 -0.40
CA ASN A 237 -20.69 -8.35 -1.70
C ASN A 237 -21.98 -9.16 -1.57
N PRO A 238 -23.05 -8.80 -2.30
CA PRO A 238 -24.30 -9.55 -2.23
C PRO A 238 -24.27 -10.89 -3.00
N GLY A 239 -23.16 -11.22 -3.67
CA GLY A 239 -23.10 -12.31 -4.62
C GLY A 239 -24.10 -12.13 -5.76
N GLN A 240 -24.53 -13.24 -6.36
CA GLN A 240 -25.52 -13.20 -7.47
C GLN A 240 -26.97 -13.00 -6.98
N THR A 241 -27.21 -12.88 -5.67
CA THR A 241 -28.55 -12.82 -5.09
C THR A 241 -29.17 -11.43 -5.08
N SER A 242 -28.38 -10.39 -5.22
CA SER A 242 -28.83 -8.98 -5.16
C SER A 242 -27.82 -8.07 -5.88
N THR A 243 -28.26 -6.92 -6.33
CA THR A 243 -27.41 -5.83 -6.84
C THR A 243 -27.09 -4.78 -5.78
N THR A 244 -27.60 -4.96 -4.54
CA THR A 244 -27.45 -3.96 -3.47
C THR A 244 -26.35 -4.36 -2.51
N TRP A 245 -25.23 -3.64 -2.57
CA TRP A 245 -24.13 -3.75 -1.61
C TRP A 245 -24.50 -3.10 -0.28
N LYS A 246 -24.30 -3.83 0.82
CA LYS A 246 -24.54 -3.30 2.16
C LYS A 246 -23.29 -2.62 2.69
N ARG A 247 -23.39 -1.32 2.96
CA ARG A 247 -22.31 -0.55 3.58
C ARG A 247 -22.38 -0.62 5.10
N GLN A 248 -21.27 -0.97 5.75
CA GLN A 248 -21.13 -0.99 7.21
C GLN A 248 -19.90 -0.20 7.63
N LEU A 249 -20.03 0.68 8.62
CA LEU A 249 -18.90 1.29 9.32
C LEU A 249 -18.26 0.23 10.23
N ILE A 250 -16.95 0.02 10.10
CA ILE A 250 -16.17 -0.92 10.90
C ILE A 250 -15.54 -0.23 12.10
N GLY A 251 -14.94 0.95 11.88
CA GLY A 251 -14.25 1.70 12.94
C GLY A 251 -13.64 2.99 12.42
N ALA A 252 -12.80 3.60 13.26
CA ALA A 252 -12.13 4.89 13.01
C ALA A 252 -13.10 6.03 12.64
N LYS A 253 -14.32 5.99 13.21
CA LYS A 253 -15.33 7.01 12.96
C LYS A 253 -14.80 8.40 13.32
N ASP A 254 -15.00 9.35 12.41
CA ASP A 254 -14.59 10.76 12.52
C ASP A 254 -13.06 10.97 12.64
N LYS A 255 -12.23 9.94 12.34
CA LYS A 255 -10.76 10.04 12.29
C LYS A 255 -10.28 10.26 10.85
N GLN A 256 -9.17 10.97 10.71
CA GLN A 256 -8.52 11.16 9.41
C GLN A 256 -7.73 9.91 9.01
N VAL A 257 -8.45 8.91 8.52
CA VAL A 257 -7.89 7.62 8.11
C VAL A 257 -7.07 7.72 6.83
N MET A 258 -6.01 6.91 6.77
CA MET A 258 -5.10 6.82 5.64
C MET A 258 -5.11 5.41 5.06
N PHE A 259 -3.96 4.85 4.69
CA PHE A 259 -3.90 3.48 4.20
C PHE A 259 -4.26 2.48 5.29
N LEU A 260 -4.87 1.40 4.88
CA LEU A 260 -5.21 0.26 5.72
C LEU A 260 -4.60 -1.03 5.18
N THR A 261 -4.46 -1.99 6.06
CA THR A 261 -4.06 -3.37 5.75
C THR A 261 -4.88 -4.35 6.55
N THR A 262 -4.92 -5.60 6.10
CA THR A 262 -5.56 -6.71 6.79
C THR A 262 -4.58 -7.84 7.04
N GLY A 263 -4.63 -8.42 8.22
CA GLY A 263 -3.77 -9.55 8.56
C GLY A 263 -3.99 -10.06 9.98
N LYS A 264 -3.29 -11.12 10.33
CA LYS A 264 -3.31 -11.63 11.70
C LYS A 264 -2.26 -10.91 12.52
N LEU A 265 -2.61 -10.36 13.68
CA LEU A 265 -1.66 -9.82 14.66
C LEU A 265 -1.22 -10.85 15.70
N SER A 266 -1.82 -12.05 15.68
CA SER A 266 -1.39 -13.22 16.44
C SER A 266 -1.54 -14.47 15.59
N PRO A 267 -0.61 -15.45 15.69
CA PRO A 267 -0.75 -16.73 15.01
C PRO A 267 -2.05 -17.48 15.35
N THR A 268 -2.64 -17.17 16.50
CA THR A 268 -3.89 -17.78 16.98
C THR A 268 -5.16 -17.08 16.48
N ASP A 269 -5.03 -15.96 15.78
CA ASP A 269 -6.17 -15.21 15.27
C ASP A 269 -6.92 -16.02 14.19
N LYS A 270 -8.23 -16.18 14.40
CA LYS A 270 -9.12 -16.89 13.47
C LYS A 270 -9.62 -15.98 12.35
N VAL A 271 -9.73 -14.70 12.62
CA VAL A 271 -10.15 -13.66 11.67
C VAL A 271 -9.06 -12.60 11.57
N PRO A 272 -8.87 -11.98 10.41
CA PRO A 272 -7.90 -10.91 10.26
C PRO A 272 -8.28 -9.70 11.11
N THR A 273 -7.27 -8.96 11.55
CA THR A 273 -7.42 -7.61 12.09
C THR A 273 -7.23 -6.61 10.95
N ILE A 274 -8.09 -5.62 10.89
CA ILE A 274 -7.93 -4.48 9.99
C ILE A 274 -7.13 -3.43 10.73
N VAL A 275 -6.01 -3.00 10.19
CA VAL A 275 -5.16 -1.94 10.76
C VAL A 275 -5.12 -0.76 9.80
N CYS A 276 -5.38 0.43 10.32
CA CYS A 276 -5.38 1.67 9.54
C CYS A 276 -4.50 2.71 10.20
N ALA A 277 -3.62 3.35 9.43
CA ALA A 277 -2.88 4.52 9.88
C ALA A 277 -3.79 5.77 9.86
N THR A 278 -3.57 6.71 10.76
CA THR A 278 -4.30 7.97 10.81
C THR A 278 -3.39 9.18 10.85
N LEU A 279 -3.85 10.31 10.34
CA LEU A 279 -3.16 11.60 10.50
C LEU A 279 -3.23 12.13 11.94
N ASP A 280 -4.08 11.54 12.77
CA ASP A 280 -4.24 11.91 14.18
C ASP A 280 -3.15 11.33 15.09
N GLY A 281 -2.21 10.55 14.54
CA GLY A 281 -1.06 9.99 15.27
C GLY A 281 -1.33 8.62 15.87
N GLU A 282 -2.27 7.87 15.34
CA GLU A 282 -2.68 6.56 15.83
C GLU A 282 -2.72 5.51 14.71
N LEU A 283 -2.53 4.26 15.09
CA LEU A 283 -2.95 3.08 14.33
C LEU A 283 -4.27 2.59 14.94
N VAL A 284 -5.31 2.54 14.13
CA VAL A 284 -6.61 1.98 14.53
C VAL A 284 -6.67 0.52 14.13
N CYS A 285 -6.90 -0.35 15.09
CA CYS A 285 -7.02 -1.80 14.90
C CYS A 285 -8.48 -2.22 15.10
N CYS A 286 -9.11 -2.76 14.08
CA CYS A 286 -10.49 -3.25 14.12
C CYS A 286 -10.50 -4.76 13.96
N LYS A 287 -11.14 -5.48 14.87
CA LYS A 287 -11.28 -6.93 14.84
C LYS A 287 -12.74 -7.31 14.97
N ALA A 288 -13.19 -8.24 14.14
CA ALA A 288 -14.54 -8.78 14.24
C ALA A 288 -14.72 -9.54 15.57
N ASP A 289 -15.81 -9.25 16.26
CA ASP A 289 -16.26 -9.96 17.47
C ASP A 289 -17.51 -10.79 17.16
N LYS A 290 -18.01 -11.53 18.12
CA LYS A 290 -19.20 -12.37 17.96
C LYS A 290 -20.40 -11.55 17.46
N GLY A 291 -21.06 -12.03 16.41
CA GLY A 291 -22.29 -11.43 15.88
C GLY A 291 -22.09 -10.23 14.96
N ASN A 292 -20.98 -10.16 14.20
CA ASN A 292 -20.65 -9.07 13.28
C ASN A 292 -20.44 -7.69 13.92
N ALA A 293 -20.25 -7.64 15.25
CA ALA A 293 -19.78 -6.44 15.92
C ALA A 293 -18.26 -6.28 15.70
N TRP A 294 -17.81 -5.04 15.62
CA TRP A 294 -16.39 -4.71 15.48
C TRP A 294 -15.87 -4.11 16.79
N LYS A 295 -14.74 -4.62 17.24
CA LYS A 295 -14.02 -4.06 18.39
C LYS A 295 -12.86 -3.22 17.87
N GLU A 296 -12.86 -1.94 18.22
CA GLU A 296 -11.80 -1.00 17.93
C GLU A 296 -10.82 -0.89 19.10
N THR A 297 -9.54 -0.89 18.80
CA THR A 297 -8.43 -0.53 19.70
C THR A 297 -7.47 0.38 18.98
N THR A 298 -6.70 1.19 19.71
CA THR A 298 -5.72 2.09 19.12
C THR A 298 -4.34 1.86 19.70
N LEU A 299 -3.33 2.09 18.87
CA LEU A 299 -1.92 2.15 19.25
C LEU A 299 -1.36 3.51 18.80
N PRO A 300 -0.49 4.16 19.59
CA PRO A 300 0.18 5.35 19.10
C PRO A 300 1.09 5.00 17.93
N LEU A 301 1.29 5.90 16.98
CA LEU A 301 2.33 5.76 15.96
C LEU A 301 3.70 5.66 16.64
N PRO A 302 4.69 4.97 16.01
CA PRO A 302 6.04 4.89 16.51
C PRO A 302 6.63 6.28 16.84
N PHE A 303 7.39 6.38 17.92
CA PHE A 303 8.05 7.61 18.37
C PHE A 303 7.13 8.82 18.58
N GLY A 304 5.81 8.61 18.73
CA GLY A 304 4.83 9.67 18.89
C GLY A 304 4.63 10.54 17.65
N LEU A 305 4.89 10.00 16.45
CA LEU A 305 4.60 10.63 15.17
C LEU A 305 3.13 11.05 15.08
N LYS A 306 2.85 12.13 14.34
CA LYS A 306 1.51 12.75 14.30
C LYS A 306 0.73 12.49 13.01
N ALA A 307 1.40 12.04 11.97
CA ALA A 307 0.77 11.89 10.66
C ALA A 307 1.19 10.56 10.03
N GLY A 308 0.50 9.49 10.39
CA GLY A 308 0.66 8.17 9.77
C GLY A 308 0.09 8.17 8.37
N LYS A 309 0.75 7.43 7.46
CA LYS A 309 0.29 7.28 6.08
C LYS A 309 0.11 5.80 5.71
N GLY A 310 1.17 5.06 5.50
CA GLY A 310 1.13 3.62 5.22
C GLY A 310 1.16 2.75 6.48
N VAL A 311 0.62 1.54 6.37
CA VAL A 311 0.77 0.47 7.36
C VAL A 311 0.81 -0.88 6.68
N ALA A 312 1.72 -1.75 7.13
CA ALA A 312 1.80 -3.16 6.73
C ALA A 312 1.93 -4.06 7.96
N ILE A 313 1.52 -5.31 7.82
CA ILE A 313 1.67 -6.36 8.84
C ILE A 313 2.67 -7.37 8.31
N ALA A 314 3.79 -7.58 9.01
CA ALA A 314 4.84 -8.51 8.63
C ALA A 314 5.62 -8.98 9.87
N ASP A 315 6.21 -10.17 9.81
CA ASP A 315 7.18 -10.64 10.81
C ASP A 315 8.57 -10.11 10.39
N ILE A 316 8.99 -9.01 11.00
CA ILE A 316 10.20 -8.27 10.59
C ILE A 316 11.47 -8.88 11.14
N ASN A 317 11.41 -9.42 12.37
CA ASN A 317 12.57 -9.94 13.08
C ASN A 317 12.66 -11.48 13.07
N GLY A 318 11.72 -12.18 12.39
CA GLY A 318 11.68 -13.63 12.25
C GLY A 318 11.30 -14.38 13.53
N ASP A 319 10.61 -13.71 14.47
CA ASP A 319 10.21 -14.30 15.74
C ASP A 319 8.83 -14.98 15.72
N HIS A 320 8.20 -15.03 14.55
CA HIS A 320 6.87 -15.59 14.25
C HIS A 320 5.71 -14.83 14.92
N ARG A 321 5.93 -13.59 15.33
CA ARG A 321 4.89 -12.65 15.73
C ARG A 321 4.79 -11.51 14.72
N PRO A 322 3.62 -11.31 14.12
CA PRO A 322 3.47 -10.22 13.17
C PRO A 322 3.64 -8.85 13.82
N ASP A 323 4.47 -8.03 13.21
CA ASP A 323 4.76 -6.65 13.57
C ASP A 323 3.95 -5.67 12.73
N LEU A 324 4.03 -4.37 13.06
CA LEU A 324 3.40 -3.30 12.31
C LEU A 324 4.46 -2.36 11.74
N VAL A 325 4.58 -2.34 10.42
CA VAL A 325 5.45 -1.40 9.71
C VAL A 325 4.66 -0.16 9.32
N THR A 326 5.21 1.02 9.47
CA THR A 326 4.50 2.29 9.23
C THR A 326 5.33 3.27 8.43
N THR A 327 4.66 4.01 7.55
CA THR A 327 5.17 5.25 6.97
C THR A 327 4.41 6.45 7.52
N SER A 328 5.03 7.63 7.43
CA SER A 328 4.46 8.87 7.93
C SER A 328 4.73 10.01 6.96
N GLU A 329 3.90 11.06 7.04
CA GLU A 329 4.15 12.32 6.35
C GLU A 329 4.45 13.43 7.36
N SER A 330 5.40 14.32 7.06
CA SER A 330 5.62 15.53 7.83
C SER A 330 4.92 16.70 7.16
N GLN A 331 4.12 17.43 7.91
CA GLN A 331 3.45 18.64 7.43
C GLN A 331 4.34 19.90 7.54
N ARG A 332 5.54 19.79 8.14
CA ARG A 332 6.44 20.91 8.37
C ARG A 332 7.81 20.67 7.74
N GLU A 333 8.33 21.67 7.02
CA GLU A 333 9.65 21.61 6.37
C GLU A 333 10.85 21.35 7.30
N LYS A 334 10.67 21.50 8.60
CA LYS A 334 11.73 21.41 9.60
C LYS A 334 11.63 20.17 10.51
N ASP A 335 10.67 19.29 10.25
CA ASP A 335 10.53 18.10 11.09
C ASP A 335 11.57 17.06 10.69
N ASP A 336 12.61 17.00 11.50
CA ASP A 336 13.70 16.05 11.43
C ASP A 336 13.24 14.76 12.11
N MET A 337 12.49 13.92 11.39
CA MET A 337 11.84 12.76 11.96
C MET A 337 12.16 11.46 11.19
N VAL A 338 12.17 10.36 11.92
CA VAL A 338 12.17 9.01 11.33
C VAL A 338 10.78 8.75 10.79
N ALA A 339 10.60 8.78 9.47
CA ALA A 339 9.28 8.68 8.85
C ALA A 339 8.90 7.26 8.41
N VAL A 340 9.87 6.34 8.36
CA VAL A 340 9.62 4.90 8.17
C VAL A 340 10.11 4.16 9.39
N SER A 341 9.25 3.39 10.01
CA SER A 341 9.48 2.73 11.30
C SER A 341 8.62 1.48 11.45
N TRP A 342 8.92 0.66 12.45
CA TRP A 342 8.07 -0.48 12.78
C TRP A 342 7.87 -0.62 14.29
N LYS A 343 6.78 -1.26 14.65
CA LYS A 343 6.45 -1.65 16.02
C LYS A 343 6.61 -3.15 16.14
N GLU A 344 7.57 -3.56 16.93
CA GLU A 344 7.77 -4.96 17.29
C GLU A 344 6.63 -5.42 18.23
N ASN A 345 6.00 -6.50 17.88
CA ASN A 345 5.03 -7.20 18.72
C ASN A 345 5.74 -8.13 19.68
N SER A 346 6.39 -7.57 20.71
CA SER A 346 7.19 -8.36 21.65
C SER A 346 6.32 -9.08 22.70
N SER A 347 6.92 -10.02 23.43
CA SER A 347 6.24 -10.72 24.55
C SER A 347 5.83 -9.80 25.71
N THR A 348 6.40 -8.59 25.77
CA THR A 348 6.17 -7.61 26.84
C THR A 348 5.34 -6.39 26.38
N GLY A 349 4.99 -6.33 25.09
CA GLY A 349 4.25 -5.22 24.49
C GLY A 349 4.92 -4.70 23.23
N TRP A 350 4.43 -3.58 22.70
CA TRP A 350 4.92 -2.98 21.48
C TRP A 350 6.19 -2.15 21.73
N ILE A 351 7.22 -2.35 20.89
CA ILE A 351 8.50 -1.63 20.94
C ILE A 351 8.70 -0.92 19.60
N ASP A 352 9.14 0.35 19.64
CA ASP A 352 9.34 1.16 18.44
C ASP A 352 10.78 1.03 17.91
N HIS A 353 10.92 0.80 16.61
CA HIS A 353 12.18 0.72 15.89
C HIS A 353 12.18 1.63 14.66
N ALA A 354 13.33 2.29 14.41
CA ALA A 354 13.52 3.12 13.23
C ALA A 354 13.98 2.28 12.03
N ILE A 355 13.46 2.61 10.85
CA ILE A 355 13.93 2.07 9.56
C ILE A 355 14.64 3.19 8.80
N SER A 356 13.94 4.29 8.49
CA SER A 356 14.53 5.39 7.74
C SER A 356 15.49 6.22 8.60
N ASP A 357 16.46 6.84 7.94
CA ASP A 357 17.11 8.04 8.46
C ASP A 357 16.10 9.22 8.46
N ARG A 358 16.59 10.44 8.67
CA ARG A 358 15.75 11.64 8.72
C ARG A 358 15.56 12.33 7.36
N ARG A 359 15.85 11.65 6.24
CA ARG A 359 15.64 12.15 4.89
C ARG A 359 14.28 11.70 4.37
N GLY A 360 13.58 12.61 3.71
CA GLY A 360 12.22 12.38 3.21
C GLY A 360 11.16 12.97 4.14
N ARG A 361 10.00 13.28 3.57
CA ARG A 361 8.89 13.92 4.29
C ARG A 361 7.54 13.27 4.09
N LYS A 362 7.29 12.72 2.93
CA LYS A 362 6.01 12.13 2.55
C LYS A 362 6.28 10.77 1.93
N PHE A 363 6.34 9.77 2.79
CA PHE A 363 6.45 8.38 2.37
C PHE A 363 5.05 7.82 2.20
N ASP A 364 4.86 7.04 1.15
CA ASP A 364 3.56 6.55 0.78
C ASP A 364 3.33 5.09 1.21
N ARG A 365 2.63 4.35 0.37
CA ARG A 365 2.30 2.95 0.54
C ARG A 365 3.53 2.09 0.77
N ILE A 366 3.35 1.02 1.54
CA ILE A 366 4.38 0.03 1.86
C ILE A 366 4.04 -1.28 1.16
N GLU A 367 5.07 -1.88 0.55
CA GLU A 367 5.05 -3.28 0.15
C GLU A 367 6.21 -4.01 0.83
N MET A 368 5.99 -5.28 1.21
CA MET A 368 6.99 -6.09 1.89
C MET A 368 7.35 -7.29 1.01
N LEU A 369 8.64 -7.47 0.73
CA LEU A 369 9.14 -8.52 -0.14
C LEU A 369 10.61 -8.82 0.20
N ASP A 370 11.02 -10.08 0.20
CA ASP A 370 12.42 -10.50 0.26
C ASP A 370 13.06 -10.22 -1.13
N LEU A 371 13.76 -9.10 -1.26
CA LEU A 371 14.34 -8.64 -2.53
C LEU A 371 15.73 -9.16 -2.78
N ASP A 372 16.51 -9.39 -1.73
CA ASP A 372 17.90 -9.84 -1.84
C ASP A 372 18.10 -11.34 -1.60
N GLY A 373 17.00 -12.04 -1.27
CA GLY A 373 16.96 -13.50 -1.20
C GLY A 373 17.60 -14.08 0.07
N ASP A 374 17.73 -13.27 1.14
CA ASP A 374 18.33 -13.72 2.39
C ASP A 374 17.31 -14.35 3.37
N GLY A 375 16.00 -14.27 3.02
CA GLY A 375 14.89 -14.93 3.70
C GLY A 375 14.23 -14.07 4.77
N ASP A 376 14.53 -12.77 4.85
CA ASP A 376 13.76 -11.81 5.62
C ASP A 376 13.01 -10.84 4.69
N LEU A 377 12.09 -10.03 5.22
CA LEU A 377 11.28 -9.13 4.42
C LEU A 377 11.87 -7.73 4.40
N ASP A 378 12.16 -7.25 3.21
CA ASP A 378 12.54 -5.88 2.94
C ASP A 378 11.32 -4.98 2.79
N LEU A 379 11.53 -3.67 2.89
CA LEU A 379 10.48 -2.68 2.76
C LEU A 379 10.64 -1.86 1.47
N ILE A 380 9.64 -1.92 0.60
CA ILE A 380 9.55 -1.11 -0.62
C ILE A 380 8.57 0.03 -0.39
N THR A 381 8.96 1.25 -0.77
CA THR A 381 8.10 2.45 -0.72
C THR A 381 8.59 3.50 -1.70
N CYS A 382 7.90 4.64 -1.72
CA CYS A 382 8.32 5.83 -2.45
C CYS A 382 8.25 7.07 -1.56
N GLU A 383 8.89 8.15 -2.00
CA GLU A 383 8.82 9.45 -1.34
C GLU A 383 8.61 10.54 -2.39
N GLU A 384 7.61 11.36 -2.13
CA GLU A 384 7.04 12.27 -3.12
C GLU A 384 7.70 13.67 -3.10
N VAL A 385 7.98 14.22 -1.90
CA VAL A 385 8.26 15.66 -1.71
C VAL A 385 9.73 16.01 -1.86
N HIS A 386 10.63 15.18 -1.32
CA HIS A 386 12.08 15.41 -1.40
C HIS A 386 12.74 14.71 -2.58
N ASP A 387 11.91 14.26 -3.54
CA ASP A 387 12.38 13.67 -4.79
C ASP A 387 13.28 12.42 -4.58
N LEU A 388 13.06 11.64 -3.48
CA LEU A 388 13.81 10.41 -3.26
C LEU A 388 13.40 9.32 -4.25
N GLY A 389 12.19 9.39 -4.79
CA GLY A 389 11.66 8.49 -5.81
C GLY A 389 11.20 7.15 -5.26
N VAL A 390 11.48 6.06 -5.99
CA VAL A 390 11.14 4.68 -5.65
C VAL A 390 12.38 3.97 -5.14
N PHE A 391 12.28 3.32 -3.99
CA PHE A 391 13.42 2.68 -3.32
C PHE A 391 12.94 1.61 -2.33
N TRP A 392 13.89 0.85 -1.81
CA TRP A 392 13.64 -0.13 -0.77
C TRP A 392 14.68 -0.02 0.35
N TYR A 393 14.30 -0.48 1.52
CA TYR A 393 15.15 -0.62 2.68
C TYR A 393 15.44 -2.09 2.91
N GLU A 394 16.73 -2.45 2.89
CA GLU A 394 17.25 -3.77 3.20
C GLU A 394 17.11 -4.04 4.69
N ASN A 395 16.42 -5.11 5.04
CA ASN A 395 16.26 -5.54 6.41
C ASN A 395 17.59 -6.14 6.92
N PRO A 396 18.16 -5.65 8.01
CA PRO A 396 19.44 -6.14 8.52
C PRO A 396 19.31 -7.36 9.44
N SER A 397 18.14 -8.02 9.49
CA SER A 397 17.88 -9.08 10.49
C SER A 397 18.62 -10.37 10.21
N ARG A 398 19.14 -10.57 9.01
CA ARG A 398 19.95 -11.74 8.61
C ARG A 398 21.21 -11.38 7.87
#